data_0addad136024a2fbb80118b1dc9222ef
#
_entry.id   0addad136024a2fbb80118b1dc9222ef
#
_cell.length_a   1.000
_cell.length_b   1.000
_cell.length_c   1.000
_cell.angle_alpha   90.00
_cell.angle_beta   90.00
_cell.angle_gamma   90.00
#
_symmetry.space_group_name_H-M   'P 1'
#
loop_
_entity.id
_entity.type
_entity.pdbx_description
1 polymer ?
#
loop_
_entity_poly.entity_id
_entity_poly.type
_entity_poly.pdbx_seq_one_letter_code
_entity_poly.pdbx_strand_id
1 'polypeptide(L)'
;MNLYSVARVISLSVLCAGFAFSQAAAGDLPQVGQEAPAVTLPSQDGSQVSLKEFRGKWVVLYFYPKDNTPGCTIEAHNFQRDLSKYQDKNAVILGVSVDSTESHQDFCTKQGLTFKLLADTEKKVVAEYGSLSDRGFASRNTFLIDPEGKIVKVWTGVKPSEHSEEVLAALSELQKN
;
A
#
# COMPACT_ATOMS: atom_id res chain seq x y z
N MET A 1 -45.26 -16.95 66.17
CA MET A 1 -44.01 -16.15 65.94
C MET A 1 -43.32 -16.73 64.75
N ASN A 2 -43.55 -16.14 63.56
CA ASN A 2 -43.05 -16.65 62.28
C ASN A 2 -41.93 -15.75 61.78
N LEU A 3 -40.71 -16.28 61.72
CA LEU A 3 -39.56 -15.61 61.08
C LEU A 3 -39.48 -16.11 59.63
N TYR A 4 -39.83 -15.25 58.68
CA TYR A 4 -39.57 -15.52 57.25
C TYR A 4 -38.14 -15.01 56.92
N SER A 5 -37.28 -15.98 56.58
CA SER A 5 -35.95 -15.75 56.04
C SER A 5 -36.05 -15.43 54.56
N VAL A 6 -35.68 -14.20 54.19
CA VAL A 6 -35.67 -13.78 52.78
C VAL A 6 -34.28 -14.06 52.22
N ALA A 7 -34.17 -15.12 51.40
CA ALA A 7 -32.96 -15.38 50.64
C ALA A 7 -32.84 -14.40 49.47
N ARG A 8 -31.84 -13.53 49.47
CA ARG A 8 -31.47 -12.67 48.31
C ARG A 8 -30.65 -13.49 47.35
N VAL A 9 -31.25 -13.77 46.20
CA VAL A 9 -30.53 -14.33 45.03
C VAL A 9 -29.78 -13.19 44.33
N ILE A 10 -28.45 -13.22 44.46
CA ILE A 10 -27.59 -12.27 43.70
C ILE A 10 -27.36 -12.90 42.32
N SER A 11 -28.03 -12.35 41.32
CA SER A 11 -27.82 -12.72 39.91
C SER A 11 -26.52 -12.05 39.42
N LEU A 12 -25.50 -12.86 39.19
CA LEU A 12 -24.20 -12.41 38.67
C LEU A 12 -24.31 -12.39 37.15
N SER A 13 -24.60 -11.23 36.56
CA SER A 13 -24.62 -11.06 35.10
C SER A 13 -23.17 -11.00 34.59
N VAL A 14 -22.72 -12.08 33.99
CA VAL A 14 -21.44 -12.11 33.27
C VAL A 14 -21.61 -11.36 31.96
N LEU A 15 -21.04 -10.16 31.90
CA LEU A 15 -20.99 -9.34 30.69
C LEU A 15 -19.87 -9.91 29.80
N CYS A 16 -20.21 -10.79 28.85
CA CYS A 16 -19.29 -11.20 27.79
C CYS A 16 -19.05 -10.03 26.86
N ALA A 17 -17.95 -9.30 27.04
CA ALA A 17 -17.44 -8.37 26.06
C ALA A 17 -16.95 -9.16 24.85
N GLY A 18 -17.83 -9.29 23.84
CA GLY A 18 -17.46 -9.84 22.53
C GLY A 18 -16.45 -8.91 21.86
N PHE A 19 -15.19 -9.32 21.77
CA PHE A 19 -14.23 -8.73 20.87
C PHE A 19 -14.71 -9.03 19.45
N ALA A 20 -15.38 -8.07 18.82
CA ALA A 20 -15.62 -8.12 17.40
C ALA A 20 -14.27 -7.97 16.70
N PHE A 21 -13.70 -9.07 16.21
CA PHE A 21 -12.65 -9.02 15.19
C PHE A 21 -13.30 -8.39 13.94
N SER A 22 -13.05 -7.10 13.74
CA SER A 22 -13.34 -6.44 12.48
C SER A 22 -12.42 -7.08 11.44
N GLN A 23 -12.94 -8.01 10.65
CA GLN A 23 -12.31 -8.38 9.39
C GLN A 23 -12.33 -7.10 8.55
N ALA A 24 -11.13 -6.56 8.25
CA ALA A 24 -11.02 -5.52 7.26
C ALA A 24 -11.59 -6.07 5.95
N ALA A 25 -12.79 -5.63 5.59
CA ALA A 25 -13.31 -5.81 4.25
C ALA A 25 -12.29 -5.22 3.28
N ALA A 26 -12.07 -5.85 2.12
CA ALA A 26 -11.29 -5.24 1.05
C ALA A 26 -11.82 -3.81 0.86
N GLY A 27 -10.97 -2.82 1.13
CA GLY A 27 -11.37 -1.42 1.08
C GLY A 27 -11.79 -1.05 -0.33
N ASP A 28 -12.70 -0.09 -0.45
CA ASP A 28 -12.96 0.54 -1.73
C ASP A 28 -11.68 1.21 -2.25
N LEU A 29 -11.52 1.23 -3.57
CA LEU A 29 -10.38 1.89 -4.21
C LEU A 29 -10.37 3.39 -3.83
N PRO A 30 -9.30 3.90 -3.18
CA PRO A 30 -9.22 5.31 -2.84
C PRO A 30 -9.35 6.20 -4.07
N GLN A 31 -10.14 7.28 -3.94
CA GLN A 31 -10.50 8.15 -5.05
C GLN A 31 -9.59 9.38 -5.15
N VAL A 32 -9.51 9.95 -6.36
CA VAL A 32 -8.84 11.23 -6.60
C VAL A 32 -9.45 12.32 -5.71
N GLY A 33 -8.59 13.14 -5.09
CA GLY A 33 -8.94 14.19 -4.15
C GLY A 33 -8.95 13.76 -2.68
N GLN A 34 -8.95 12.46 -2.39
CA GLN A 34 -8.85 11.95 -1.02
C GLN A 34 -7.40 11.98 -0.52
N GLU A 35 -7.23 12.09 0.78
CA GLU A 35 -5.93 11.83 1.41
C GLU A 35 -5.55 10.36 1.23
N ALA A 36 -4.31 10.10 0.85
CA ALA A 36 -3.80 8.75 0.67
C ALA A 36 -3.83 7.99 2.01
N PRO A 37 -4.40 6.78 2.07
CA PRO A 37 -4.34 5.95 3.26
C PRO A 37 -2.91 5.79 3.78
N ALA A 38 -2.76 5.66 5.09
CA ALA A 38 -1.44 5.58 5.71
C ALA A 38 -0.69 4.31 5.27
N VAL A 39 0.56 4.50 4.86
CA VAL A 39 1.49 3.40 4.59
C VAL A 39 2.61 3.48 5.61
N THR A 40 2.89 2.37 6.29
CA THR A 40 4.09 2.20 7.11
C THR A 40 4.47 0.73 7.04
N LEU A 41 5.50 0.42 6.24
CA LEU A 41 5.90 -0.95 5.92
C LEU A 41 7.42 -1.09 5.93
N PRO A 42 7.95 -2.28 6.22
CA PRO A 42 9.37 -2.56 6.05
C PRO A 42 9.74 -2.62 4.56
N SER A 43 10.92 -2.11 4.22
CA SER A 43 11.47 -2.21 2.86
C SER A 43 12.52 -3.31 2.73
N GLN A 44 12.99 -3.55 1.50
CA GLN A 44 13.99 -4.56 1.15
C GLN A 44 15.31 -4.49 1.96
N ASP A 45 15.65 -3.33 2.51
CA ASP A 45 16.85 -3.14 3.33
C ASP A 45 16.57 -3.21 4.84
N GLY A 46 15.35 -3.61 5.23
CA GLY A 46 14.91 -3.73 6.62
C GLY A 46 14.51 -2.41 7.27
N SER A 47 14.66 -1.26 6.60
CA SER A 47 14.20 0.02 7.13
C SER A 47 12.67 0.11 7.08
N GLN A 48 12.06 0.72 8.10
CA GLN A 48 10.66 1.12 8.04
C GLN A 48 10.52 2.33 7.14
N VAL A 49 9.53 2.30 6.26
CA VAL A 49 9.22 3.40 5.35
C VAL A 49 7.78 3.86 5.60
N SER A 50 7.60 5.13 5.88
CA SER A 50 6.29 5.74 6.04
C SER A 50 6.00 6.72 4.91
N LEU A 51 4.78 6.66 4.36
CA LEU A 51 4.34 7.62 3.33
C LEU A 51 4.45 9.08 3.82
N LYS A 52 4.31 9.32 5.13
CA LYS A 52 4.44 10.64 5.74
C LYS A 52 5.83 11.27 5.58
N GLU A 53 6.88 10.46 5.41
CA GLU A 53 8.27 10.92 5.22
C GLU A 53 8.46 11.61 3.87
N PHE A 54 7.53 11.40 2.94
CA PHE A 54 7.57 11.95 1.59
C PHE A 54 6.69 13.18 1.41
N ARG A 55 6.18 13.79 2.49
CA ARG A 55 5.51 15.09 2.41
C ARG A 55 6.44 16.12 1.77
N GLY A 56 5.92 16.94 0.86
CA GLY A 56 6.71 17.84 0.02
C GLY A 56 7.28 17.21 -1.26
N LYS A 57 7.04 15.91 -1.49
CA LYS A 57 7.42 15.19 -2.71
C LYS A 57 6.20 14.54 -3.36
N TRP A 58 6.26 14.36 -4.64
CA TRP A 58 5.35 13.48 -5.36
C TRP A 58 5.68 12.03 -5.05
N VAL A 59 4.66 11.19 -4.91
CA VAL A 59 4.86 9.75 -4.69
C VAL A 59 4.13 8.95 -5.74
N VAL A 60 4.85 8.08 -6.42
CA VAL A 60 4.29 7.02 -7.27
C VAL A 60 4.23 5.76 -6.40
N LEU A 61 3.05 5.45 -5.89
CA LEU A 61 2.82 4.25 -5.09
C LEU A 61 2.18 3.20 -5.99
N TYR A 62 2.96 2.19 -6.42
CA TYR A 62 2.46 1.15 -7.29
C TYR A 62 2.38 -0.20 -6.59
N PHE A 63 1.28 -0.89 -6.79
CA PHE A 63 1.02 -2.24 -6.29
C PHE A 63 1.26 -3.26 -7.40
N TYR A 64 1.95 -4.35 -7.08
CA TYR A 64 2.25 -5.40 -8.05
C TYR A 64 2.12 -6.80 -7.44
N PRO A 65 1.78 -7.84 -8.25
CA PRO A 65 1.41 -9.16 -7.73
C PRO A 65 2.53 -9.89 -7.00
N LYS A 66 3.75 -9.96 -7.58
CA LYS A 66 4.80 -10.84 -7.04
C LYS A 66 6.17 -10.55 -7.66
N ASP A 67 7.20 -10.59 -6.81
CA ASP A 67 8.60 -10.51 -7.20
C ASP A 67 8.99 -11.59 -8.22
N ASN A 68 10.02 -11.30 -9.01
CA ASN A 68 10.63 -12.24 -9.95
C ASN A 68 9.66 -12.83 -11.01
N THR A 69 8.47 -12.24 -11.22
CA THR A 69 7.57 -12.60 -12.31
C THR A 69 7.84 -11.74 -13.55
N PRO A 70 7.63 -12.25 -14.78
CA PRO A 70 7.99 -11.51 -16.00
C PRO A 70 7.37 -10.11 -16.08
N GLY A 71 6.06 -9.97 -15.81
CA GLY A 71 5.39 -8.68 -15.88
C GLY A 71 5.86 -7.70 -14.79
N CYS A 72 6.09 -8.16 -13.55
CA CYS A 72 6.58 -7.31 -12.47
C CYS A 72 8.04 -6.88 -12.72
N THR A 73 8.86 -7.75 -13.31
CA THR A 73 10.22 -7.42 -13.70
C THR A 73 10.26 -6.34 -14.78
N ILE A 74 9.40 -6.45 -15.80
CA ILE A 74 9.28 -5.41 -16.85
C ILE A 74 8.88 -4.07 -16.24
N GLU A 75 7.88 -4.05 -15.37
CA GLU A 75 7.38 -2.84 -14.71
C GLU A 75 8.47 -2.18 -13.86
N ALA A 76 9.13 -2.96 -13.01
CA ALA A 76 10.22 -2.49 -12.15
C ALA A 76 11.41 -1.96 -12.96
N HIS A 77 11.80 -2.64 -14.05
CA HIS A 77 12.86 -2.16 -14.94
C HIS A 77 12.49 -0.84 -15.63
N ASN A 78 11.24 -0.66 -16.06
CA ASN A 78 10.81 0.59 -16.67
C ASN A 78 10.84 1.73 -15.66
N PHE A 79 10.41 1.52 -14.42
CA PHE A 79 10.56 2.50 -13.35
C PHE A 79 12.03 2.77 -13.02
N GLN A 80 12.88 1.75 -12.99
CA GLN A 80 14.32 1.92 -12.76
C GLN A 80 15.00 2.68 -13.90
N ARG A 81 14.69 2.37 -15.16
CA ARG A 81 15.20 3.10 -16.34
C ARG A 81 14.88 4.60 -16.26
N ASP A 82 13.68 4.92 -15.83
CA ASP A 82 13.17 6.29 -15.79
C ASP A 82 13.37 6.99 -14.43
N LEU A 83 14.04 6.35 -13.47
CA LEU A 83 14.16 6.83 -12.09
C LEU A 83 14.72 8.26 -11.98
N SER A 84 15.73 8.60 -12.78
CA SER A 84 16.29 9.96 -12.79
C SER A 84 15.27 11.01 -13.22
N LYS A 85 14.41 10.69 -14.20
CA LYS A 85 13.34 11.60 -14.65
C LYS A 85 12.30 11.85 -13.55
N TYR A 86 12.02 10.86 -12.71
CA TYR A 86 11.16 11.02 -11.53
C TYR A 86 11.84 11.89 -10.47
N GLN A 87 13.13 11.67 -10.20
CA GLN A 87 13.91 12.46 -9.25
C GLN A 87 14.00 13.92 -9.66
N ASP A 88 14.22 14.22 -10.95
CA ASP A 88 14.22 15.58 -11.52
C ASP A 88 12.88 16.29 -11.32
N LYS A 89 11.80 15.53 -11.16
CA LYS A 89 10.44 16.02 -10.89
C LYS A 89 10.09 16.02 -9.39
N ASN A 90 11.06 15.88 -8.51
CA ASN A 90 10.85 15.75 -7.07
C ASN A 90 9.86 14.62 -6.72
N ALA A 91 9.91 13.51 -7.46
CA ALA A 91 9.05 12.36 -7.25
C ALA A 91 9.84 11.14 -6.79
N VAL A 92 9.23 10.33 -5.92
CA VAL A 92 9.74 9.05 -5.45
C VAL A 92 8.85 7.92 -5.93
N ILE A 93 9.46 6.75 -6.12
CA ILE A 93 8.75 5.52 -6.51
C ILE A 93 8.78 4.56 -5.32
N LEU A 94 7.63 4.05 -4.95
CA LEU A 94 7.44 3.03 -3.91
C LEU A 94 6.64 1.89 -4.51
N GLY A 95 7.25 0.70 -4.57
CA GLY A 95 6.53 -0.52 -4.97
C GLY A 95 6.02 -1.25 -3.74
N VAL A 96 4.85 -1.84 -3.82
CA VAL A 96 4.22 -2.61 -2.73
C VAL A 96 3.76 -3.96 -3.25
N SER A 97 4.16 -5.03 -2.58
CA SER A 97 3.56 -6.35 -2.78
C SER A 97 3.40 -7.08 -1.44
N VAL A 98 2.85 -8.28 -1.47
CA VAL A 98 2.68 -9.14 -0.30
C VAL A 98 3.88 -10.06 -0.06
N ASP A 99 4.95 -9.91 -0.85
CA ASP A 99 6.19 -10.65 -0.67
C ASP A 99 6.95 -10.15 0.58
N SER A 100 7.88 -10.97 1.07
CA SER A 100 8.70 -10.61 2.24
C SER A 100 9.84 -9.66 1.89
N THR A 101 10.43 -9.05 2.91
CA THR A 101 11.62 -8.19 2.78
C THR A 101 12.79 -8.90 2.13
N GLU A 102 12.99 -10.19 2.45
CA GLU A 102 14.04 -11.02 1.86
C GLU A 102 13.79 -11.26 0.37
N SER A 103 12.54 -11.50 -0.03
CA SER A 103 12.14 -11.63 -1.45
C SER A 103 12.42 -10.33 -2.20
N HIS A 104 12.04 -9.18 -1.62
CA HIS A 104 12.32 -7.86 -2.20
C HIS A 104 13.81 -7.58 -2.32
N GLN A 105 14.61 -7.96 -1.32
CA GLN A 105 16.05 -7.80 -1.36
C GLN A 105 16.69 -8.63 -2.49
N ASP A 106 16.26 -9.88 -2.64
CA ASP A 106 16.69 -10.74 -3.74
C ASP A 106 16.30 -10.16 -5.10
N PHE A 107 15.05 -9.72 -5.23
CA PHE A 107 14.54 -9.11 -6.45
C PHE A 107 15.29 -7.82 -6.81
N CYS A 108 15.48 -6.90 -5.86
CA CYS A 108 16.25 -5.68 -6.07
C CYS A 108 17.70 -5.99 -6.48
N THR A 109 18.36 -6.95 -5.82
CA THR A 109 19.73 -7.33 -6.13
C THR A 109 19.85 -7.93 -7.53
N LYS A 110 18.96 -8.86 -7.90
CA LYS A 110 18.97 -9.52 -9.21
C LYS A 110 18.66 -8.56 -10.36
N GLN A 111 17.78 -7.59 -10.12
CA GLN A 111 17.30 -6.69 -11.16
C GLN A 111 17.95 -5.30 -11.14
N GLY A 112 18.87 -5.05 -10.19
CA GLY A 112 19.55 -3.75 -10.06
C GLY A 112 18.60 -2.59 -9.70
N LEU A 113 17.54 -2.86 -8.89
CA LEU A 113 16.58 -1.84 -8.49
C LEU A 113 17.13 -1.04 -7.31
N THR A 114 16.99 0.30 -7.38
CA THR A 114 17.52 1.21 -6.34
C THR A 114 16.44 2.02 -5.63
N PHE A 115 15.20 1.95 -6.08
CA PHE A 115 14.05 2.49 -5.35
C PHE A 115 13.50 1.49 -4.32
N LYS A 116 12.60 1.94 -3.45
CA LYS A 116 12.09 1.12 -2.34
C LYS A 116 10.97 0.18 -2.78
N LEU A 117 11.09 -1.09 -2.37
CA LEU A 117 10.02 -2.08 -2.40
C LEU A 117 9.57 -2.36 -0.96
N LEU A 118 8.27 -2.32 -0.72
CA LEU A 118 7.65 -2.39 0.60
C LEU A 118 6.88 -3.70 0.78
N ALA A 119 7.16 -4.41 1.87
CA ALA A 119 6.62 -5.73 2.15
C ALA A 119 5.34 -5.64 3.01
N ASP A 120 4.18 -5.80 2.39
CA ASP A 120 2.87 -5.89 3.07
C ASP A 120 2.45 -7.36 3.27
N THR A 121 3.23 -8.13 4.02
CA THR A 121 2.96 -9.56 4.26
C THR A 121 1.64 -9.80 4.98
N GLU A 122 1.14 -8.83 5.75
CA GLU A 122 -0.14 -8.87 6.41
C GLU A 122 -1.31 -8.46 5.51
N LYS A 123 -1.03 -7.97 4.29
CA LYS A 123 -2.01 -7.55 3.27
C LYS A 123 -2.93 -6.40 3.70
N LYS A 124 -2.57 -5.66 4.73
CA LYS A 124 -3.39 -4.58 5.29
C LYS A 124 -3.42 -3.37 4.37
N VAL A 125 -2.24 -2.90 3.96
CA VAL A 125 -2.10 -1.75 3.06
C VAL A 125 -2.67 -2.06 1.67
N VAL A 126 -2.38 -3.25 1.14
CA VAL A 126 -2.95 -3.71 -0.15
C VAL A 126 -4.47 -3.73 -0.09
N ALA A 127 -5.08 -4.15 1.03
CA ALA A 127 -6.52 -4.14 1.22
C ALA A 127 -7.09 -2.72 1.37
N GLU A 128 -6.45 -1.84 2.16
CA GLU A 128 -6.86 -0.44 2.35
C GLU A 128 -6.84 0.36 1.05
N TYR A 129 -5.94 0.02 0.13
CA TYR A 129 -5.88 0.61 -1.21
C TYR A 129 -6.79 -0.09 -2.24
N GLY A 130 -7.71 -0.96 -1.81
CA GLY A 130 -8.60 -1.70 -2.71
C GLY A 130 -7.85 -2.53 -3.76
N SER A 131 -6.61 -2.88 -3.46
CA SER A 131 -5.72 -3.56 -4.41
C SER A 131 -5.52 -5.04 -4.10
N LEU A 132 -6.20 -5.59 -3.08
CA LEU A 132 -6.13 -7.01 -2.75
C LEU A 132 -7.02 -7.82 -3.70
N SER A 133 -6.42 -8.72 -4.46
CA SER A 133 -7.15 -9.66 -5.32
C SER A 133 -7.68 -10.86 -4.56
N ASP A 134 -8.68 -11.55 -5.10
CA ASP A 134 -9.23 -12.80 -4.54
C ASP A 134 -8.18 -13.93 -4.40
N ARG A 135 -7.09 -13.82 -5.14
CA ARG A 135 -5.96 -14.77 -5.07
C ARG A 135 -4.99 -14.46 -3.93
N GLY A 136 -5.23 -13.38 -3.18
CA GLY A 136 -4.39 -12.94 -2.07
C GLY A 136 -3.08 -12.27 -2.47
N PHE A 137 -2.95 -11.81 -3.71
CA PHE A 137 -1.86 -10.96 -4.22
C PHE A 137 -2.35 -9.55 -4.49
N ALA A 138 -1.43 -8.60 -4.61
CA ALA A 138 -1.80 -7.26 -5.04
C ALA A 138 -2.20 -7.25 -6.53
N SER A 139 -3.26 -6.50 -6.84
CA SER A 139 -3.61 -6.12 -8.22
C SER A 139 -2.67 -5.01 -8.68
N ARG A 140 -2.47 -4.88 -10.01
CA ARG A 140 -1.64 -3.82 -10.58
C ARG A 140 -2.39 -2.50 -10.59
N ASN A 141 -2.35 -1.81 -9.47
CA ASN A 141 -2.91 -0.48 -9.33
C ASN A 141 -1.80 0.49 -8.96
N THR A 142 -1.90 1.74 -9.42
CA THR A 142 -0.93 2.78 -9.09
C THR A 142 -1.66 4.06 -8.69
N PHE A 143 -1.14 4.70 -7.66
CA PHE A 143 -1.63 5.95 -7.12
C PHE A 143 -0.53 7.00 -7.24
N LEU A 144 -0.84 8.11 -7.91
CA LEU A 144 0.00 9.29 -7.89
C LEU A 144 -0.50 10.20 -6.77
N ILE A 145 0.40 10.51 -5.85
CA ILE A 145 0.13 11.27 -4.63
C ILE A 145 0.91 12.57 -4.71
N ASP A 146 0.26 13.68 -4.44
CA ASP A 146 0.85 15.01 -4.45
C ASP A 146 1.71 15.29 -3.20
N PRO A 147 2.46 16.41 -3.17
CA PRO A 147 3.27 16.80 -2.01
C PRO A 147 2.46 17.00 -0.71
N GLU A 148 1.18 17.31 -0.81
CA GLU A 148 0.25 17.46 0.31
C GLU A 148 -0.29 16.11 0.79
N GLY A 149 0.00 15.00 0.06
CA GLY A 149 -0.40 13.63 0.37
C GLY A 149 -1.79 13.26 -0.10
N LYS A 150 -2.34 13.99 -1.06
CA LYS A 150 -3.61 13.66 -1.70
C LYS A 150 -3.39 12.83 -2.95
N ILE A 151 -4.29 11.91 -3.20
CA ILE A 151 -4.31 11.15 -4.45
C ILE A 151 -4.80 12.07 -5.56
N VAL A 152 -4.02 12.22 -6.60
CA VAL A 152 -4.35 13.07 -7.76
C VAL A 152 -4.60 12.29 -9.03
N LYS A 153 -4.16 11.03 -9.08
CA LYS A 153 -4.46 10.13 -10.18
C LYS A 153 -4.39 8.66 -9.74
N VAL A 154 -5.23 7.83 -10.33
CA VAL A 154 -5.28 6.39 -10.08
C VAL A 154 -5.27 5.66 -11.42
N TRP A 155 -4.49 4.59 -11.51
CA TRP A 155 -4.51 3.62 -12.61
C TRP A 155 -4.85 2.26 -12.05
N THR A 156 -5.71 1.53 -12.72
CA THR A 156 -6.08 0.15 -12.37
C THR A 156 -5.77 -0.81 -13.52
N GLY A 157 -5.41 -2.03 -13.20
CA GLY A 157 -5.13 -3.06 -14.21
C GLY A 157 -4.02 -2.68 -15.19
N VAL A 158 -2.97 -2.08 -14.67
CA VAL A 158 -1.86 -1.48 -15.42
C VAL A 158 -1.16 -2.46 -16.35
N LYS A 159 -0.75 -1.98 -17.53
CA LYS A 159 0.13 -2.71 -18.46
C LYS A 159 1.60 -2.39 -18.16
N PRO A 160 2.40 -3.37 -17.72
CA PRO A 160 3.78 -3.15 -17.26
C PRO A 160 4.71 -2.46 -18.27
N SER A 161 4.51 -2.69 -19.57
CA SER A 161 5.40 -2.20 -20.62
C SER A 161 5.38 -0.68 -20.82
N GLU A 162 4.24 -0.03 -20.57
CA GLU A 162 4.01 1.38 -20.91
C GLU A 162 3.85 2.27 -19.67
N HIS A 163 3.68 1.64 -18.50
CA HIS A 163 3.19 2.31 -17.31
C HIS A 163 4.09 3.43 -16.77
N SER A 164 5.40 3.23 -16.74
CA SER A 164 6.33 4.28 -16.28
C SER A 164 6.20 5.57 -17.09
N GLU A 165 6.04 5.45 -18.40
CA GLU A 165 5.88 6.60 -19.30
C GLU A 165 4.53 7.29 -19.12
N GLU A 166 3.45 6.52 -18.91
CA GLU A 166 2.12 7.06 -18.60
C GLU A 166 2.12 7.86 -17.31
N VAL A 167 2.79 7.37 -16.26
CA VAL A 167 2.90 8.07 -14.98
C VAL A 167 3.75 9.34 -15.13
N LEU A 168 4.88 9.29 -15.84
CA LEU A 168 5.72 10.48 -16.11
C LEU A 168 4.97 11.56 -16.88
N ALA A 169 4.17 11.17 -17.89
CA ALA A 169 3.36 12.11 -18.65
C ALA A 169 2.35 12.82 -17.74
N ALA A 170 1.63 12.06 -16.92
CA ALA A 170 0.66 12.61 -15.98
C ALA A 170 1.31 13.54 -14.94
N LEU A 171 2.44 13.12 -14.36
CA LEU A 171 3.20 13.94 -13.41
C LEU A 171 3.65 15.26 -14.05
N SER A 172 4.09 15.21 -15.32
CA SER A 172 4.51 16.41 -16.05
C SER A 172 3.36 17.37 -16.33
N GLU A 173 2.14 16.87 -16.55
CA GLU A 173 0.95 17.70 -16.72
C GLU A 173 0.54 18.38 -15.42
N LEU A 174 0.50 17.60 -14.32
CA LEU A 174 0.10 18.10 -13.00
C LEU A 174 1.05 19.14 -12.41
N GLN A 175 2.33 19.06 -12.76
CA GLN A 175 3.33 20.05 -12.32
C GLN A 175 3.34 21.38 -13.11
N LYS A 176 2.55 21.48 -14.19
CA LYS A 176 2.43 22.73 -14.95
C LYS A 176 1.34 23.67 -14.43
N ASN A 177 0.44 23.13 -13.61
CA ASN A 177 -0.70 23.86 -13.02
C ASN A 177 -0.38 24.26 -11.58
#